data_672ded5410806ce6e399c0b74d555161
#
_entry.id   672ded5410806ce6e399c0b74d555161
#
_cell.length_a   1.000
_cell.length_b   1.000
_cell.length_c   1.000
_cell.angle_alpha   90.00
_cell.angle_beta   90.00
_cell.angle_gamma   90.00
#
_symmetry.space_group_name_H-M   'P 1'
#
loop_
_entity.id
_entity.type
_entity.pdbx_description
1 polymer ?
#
loop_
_entity_poly.entity_id
_entity_poly.type
_entity_poly.pdbx_seq_one_letter_code
_entity_poly.pdbx_strand_id
1 'polypeptide(L)'
;PMAPPPVAPSPAAAGAARTSTYAQPLRGTFVQLTQARRIIAERMVESRHTAPHAWSMVEVDVTDVWQWRLHEKDRFERETGYRLTLLPFFIRAVVQSLAEFPLMNAKFVPASGSNQASIYVNDEVNVGVAIGLPANLVVPVIRHADKLSIKGIAISAAELIEKARKGKLGVDDLAGGTFTVNNNGANGSWASAPIINAGQAGIVTMEAIVKKLVVRNDDSIAIRQMMNSCLSLDHRVVDGYVASGFLAALKRHLEAMGPQGEL
;
A
#
# COMPACT_ATOMS: atom_id res chain seq x y z
N PRO A 1 -29.62 33.80 30.59
CA PRO A 1 -28.66 32.90 30.00
C PRO A 1 -29.39 31.87 29.18
N MET A 2 -29.25 32.00 27.85
CA MET A 2 -29.86 31.08 26.88
C MET A 2 -28.96 29.83 26.80
N ALA A 3 -29.56 28.66 26.94
CA ALA A 3 -28.85 27.40 26.78
C ALA A 3 -28.42 27.23 25.30
N PRO A 4 -27.24 26.68 25.03
CA PRO A 4 -26.80 26.41 23.66
C PRO A 4 -27.71 25.39 22.98
N PRO A 5 -27.93 25.50 21.66
CA PRO A 5 -28.76 24.55 20.92
C PRO A 5 -28.12 23.14 20.92
N PRO A 6 -28.93 22.09 20.90
CA PRO A 6 -28.41 20.71 20.87
C PRO A 6 -27.64 20.49 19.57
N VAL A 7 -26.37 19.99 19.74
CA VAL A 7 -25.53 19.56 18.62
C VAL A 7 -26.18 18.32 17.99
N ALA A 8 -26.59 18.43 16.73
CA ALA A 8 -27.05 17.26 15.98
C ALA A 8 -25.93 16.23 15.88
N PRO A 9 -26.20 14.92 16.07
CA PRO A 9 -25.20 13.89 15.92
C PRO A 9 -24.70 13.87 14.47
N SER A 10 -23.38 13.99 14.33
CA SER A 10 -22.69 13.77 13.04
C SER A 10 -23.07 12.38 12.51
N PRO A 11 -23.43 12.22 11.21
CA PRO A 11 -23.66 10.90 10.66
C PRO A 11 -22.35 10.12 10.75
N ALA A 12 -22.27 9.21 11.71
CA ALA A 12 -21.23 8.20 11.75
C ALA A 12 -21.28 7.50 10.38
N ALA A 13 -20.17 7.54 9.66
CA ALA A 13 -20.00 6.75 8.46
C ALA A 13 -20.27 5.29 8.85
N ALA A 14 -21.43 4.78 8.46
CA ALA A 14 -21.80 3.38 8.59
C ALA A 14 -20.86 2.60 7.66
N GLY A 15 -19.65 2.33 8.15
CA GLY A 15 -18.80 1.28 7.64
C GLY A 15 -19.61 0.00 7.77
N ALA A 16 -20.03 -0.57 6.63
CA ALA A 16 -20.70 -1.86 6.62
C ALA A 16 -19.85 -2.83 7.45
N ALA A 17 -20.41 -3.27 8.59
CA ALA A 17 -19.78 -4.24 9.44
C ALA A 17 -19.44 -5.46 8.56
N ARG A 18 -18.15 -5.71 8.34
CA ARG A 18 -17.71 -6.91 7.63
C ARG A 18 -18.13 -8.08 8.49
N THR A 19 -19.14 -8.81 8.04
CA THR A 19 -19.53 -10.08 8.66
C THR A 19 -18.29 -10.98 8.71
N SER A 20 -18.01 -11.50 9.90
CA SER A 20 -16.93 -12.49 10.11
C SER A 20 -17.04 -13.60 9.07
N THR A 21 -15.93 -13.96 8.44
CA THR A 21 -15.83 -15.08 7.49
C THR A 21 -16.18 -16.42 8.15
N TYR A 22 -16.26 -16.46 9.47
CA TYR A 22 -16.59 -17.65 10.27
C TYR A 22 -18.02 -17.55 10.76
N ALA A 23 -18.89 -18.41 10.24
CA ALA A 23 -20.31 -18.47 10.59
C ALA A 23 -20.57 -18.93 12.04
N GLN A 24 -19.56 -19.49 12.73
CA GLN A 24 -19.63 -19.93 14.12
C GLN A 24 -18.37 -19.55 14.90
N PRO A 25 -18.45 -19.32 16.23
CA PRO A 25 -17.28 -19.06 17.04
C PRO A 25 -16.38 -20.30 17.06
N LEU A 26 -15.16 -20.18 16.53
CA LEU A 26 -14.14 -21.23 16.53
C LEU A 26 -13.49 -21.32 17.92
N ARG A 27 -14.13 -22.01 18.87
CA ARG A 27 -13.59 -22.22 20.21
C ARG A 27 -13.15 -23.68 20.38
N GLY A 28 -11.86 -23.88 20.70
CA GLY A 28 -11.30 -25.20 21.00
C GLY A 28 -11.36 -26.20 19.83
N THR A 29 -11.40 -25.73 18.57
CA THR A 29 -11.45 -26.57 17.38
C THR A 29 -10.18 -26.45 16.55
N PHE A 30 -9.73 -27.56 15.97
CA PHE A 30 -8.66 -27.57 14.98
C PHE A 30 -9.22 -27.20 13.60
N VAL A 31 -8.68 -26.14 12.99
CA VAL A 31 -9.01 -25.75 11.62
C VAL A 31 -7.89 -26.18 10.69
N GLN A 32 -8.21 -27.05 9.75
CA GLN A 32 -7.24 -27.53 8.76
C GLN A 32 -6.84 -26.38 7.82
N LEU A 33 -5.54 -26.20 7.62
CA LEU A 33 -5.03 -25.20 6.70
C LEU A 33 -5.27 -25.62 5.25
N THR A 34 -5.80 -24.69 4.44
CA THR A 34 -5.77 -24.85 2.99
C THR A 34 -4.32 -24.86 2.49
N GLN A 35 -4.07 -25.43 1.31
CA GLN A 35 -2.74 -25.42 0.69
C GLN A 35 -2.19 -23.99 0.56
N ALA A 36 -3.01 -23.03 0.09
CA ALA A 36 -2.63 -21.63 -0.01
C ALA A 36 -2.22 -21.04 1.34
N ARG A 37 -2.98 -21.31 2.42
CA ARG A 37 -2.66 -20.81 3.77
C ARG A 37 -1.37 -21.41 4.31
N ARG A 38 -1.06 -22.67 3.98
CA ARG A 38 0.20 -23.32 4.36
C ARG A 38 1.38 -22.63 3.69
N ILE A 39 1.31 -22.42 2.37
CA ILE A 39 2.36 -21.71 1.61
C ILE A 39 2.58 -20.30 2.17
N ILE A 40 1.50 -19.56 2.47
CA ILE A 40 1.62 -18.22 3.08
C ILE A 40 2.34 -18.31 4.43
N ALA A 41 1.97 -19.27 5.29
CA ALA A 41 2.61 -19.43 6.60
C ALA A 41 4.12 -19.70 6.48
N GLU A 42 4.52 -20.60 5.59
CA GLU A 42 5.93 -20.93 5.31
C GLU A 42 6.68 -19.68 4.81
N ARG A 43 6.12 -18.95 3.84
CA ARG A 43 6.74 -17.75 3.28
C ARG A 43 6.88 -16.61 4.29
N MET A 44 5.91 -16.42 5.18
CA MET A 44 6.00 -15.39 6.23
C MET A 44 7.05 -15.73 7.28
N VAL A 45 7.17 -16.99 7.67
CA VAL A 45 8.23 -17.47 8.56
C VAL A 45 9.61 -17.29 7.88
N GLU A 46 9.77 -17.75 6.64
CA GLU A 46 10.99 -17.57 5.85
C GLU A 46 11.41 -16.10 5.80
N SER A 47 10.51 -15.20 5.43
CA SER A 47 10.80 -13.77 5.33
C SER A 47 11.27 -13.18 6.67
N ARG A 48 10.58 -13.49 7.78
CA ARG A 48 10.95 -12.97 9.11
C ARG A 48 12.27 -13.51 9.63
N HIS A 49 12.63 -14.75 9.28
CA HIS A 49 13.90 -15.36 9.70
C HIS A 49 15.08 -14.92 8.85
N THR A 50 14.87 -14.68 7.55
CA THR A 50 15.94 -14.34 6.63
C THR A 50 16.23 -12.85 6.53
N ALA A 51 15.22 -12.00 6.65
CA ALA A 51 15.38 -10.55 6.55
C ALA A 51 15.27 -9.89 7.93
N PRO A 52 16.30 -9.20 8.44
CA PRO A 52 16.19 -8.35 9.62
C PRO A 52 15.32 -7.12 9.28
N HIS A 53 14.05 -7.17 9.64
CA HIS A 53 13.10 -6.10 9.38
C HIS A 53 13.38 -4.87 10.24
N ALA A 54 13.56 -3.72 9.60
CA ALA A 54 13.41 -2.42 10.24
C ALA A 54 12.10 -1.76 9.79
N TRP A 55 11.62 -0.77 10.54
CA TRP A 55 10.36 -0.09 10.30
C TRP A 55 10.52 1.42 10.45
N SER A 56 9.84 2.16 9.59
CA SER A 56 9.77 3.61 9.62
C SER A 56 8.41 4.10 9.13
N MET A 57 8.04 5.34 9.48
CA MET A 57 6.75 5.93 9.13
C MET A 57 6.91 7.41 8.81
N VAL A 58 6.08 7.91 7.88
CA VAL A 58 5.90 9.33 7.61
C VAL A 58 4.41 9.69 7.57
N GLU A 59 4.06 10.85 8.09
CA GLU A 59 2.73 11.42 7.91
C GLU A 59 2.70 12.30 6.67
N VAL A 60 1.66 12.15 5.84
CA VAL A 60 1.50 12.79 4.52
C VAL A 60 0.18 13.54 4.48
N ASP A 61 0.21 14.78 4.00
CA ASP A 61 -0.99 15.54 3.67
C ASP A 61 -1.50 15.14 2.28
N VAL A 62 -2.58 14.39 2.25
CA VAL A 62 -3.19 13.92 1.00
C VAL A 62 -4.41 14.73 0.57
N THR A 63 -4.58 15.94 1.13
CA THR A 63 -5.77 16.77 0.88
C THR A 63 -5.93 17.08 -0.61
N ASP A 64 -4.86 17.53 -1.28
CA ASP A 64 -4.95 17.99 -2.66
C ASP A 64 -5.15 16.84 -3.64
N VAL A 65 -4.45 15.72 -3.45
CA VAL A 65 -4.67 14.49 -4.24
C VAL A 65 -6.05 13.88 -3.96
N TRP A 66 -6.57 14.00 -2.73
CA TRP A 66 -7.92 13.60 -2.40
C TRP A 66 -8.97 14.40 -3.16
N GLN A 67 -8.81 15.74 -3.21
CA GLN A 67 -9.70 16.62 -3.97
C GLN A 67 -9.61 16.33 -5.48
N TRP A 68 -8.41 16.14 -6.01
CA TRP A 68 -8.22 15.75 -7.41
C TRP A 68 -8.94 14.45 -7.73
N ARG A 69 -8.76 13.43 -6.91
CA ARG A 69 -9.48 12.15 -7.05
C ARG A 69 -11.01 12.36 -7.01
N LEU A 70 -11.54 13.22 -6.13
CA LEU A 70 -12.98 13.51 -6.07
C LEU A 70 -13.48 14.21 -7.33
N HIS A 71 -12.70 15.10 -7.91
CA HIS A 71 -13.03 15.79 -9.16
C HIS A 71 -13.06 14.82 -10.35
N GLU A 72 -12.12 13.88 -10.42
CA GLU A 72 -11.93 13.00 -11.58
C GLU A 72 -12.75 11.70 -11.53
N LYS A 73 -13.22 11.27 -10.37
CA LYS A 73 -13.78 9.93 -10.16
C LYS A 73 -14.93 9.58 -11.08
N ASP A 74 -15.85 10.52 -11.33
CA ASP A 74 -17.05 10.26 -12.13
C ASP A 74 -16.74 10.25 -13.63
N ARG A 75 -15.79 11.06 -14.08
CA ARG A 75 -15.26 11.02 -15.45
C ARG A 75 -14.53 9.70 -15.70
N PHE A 76 -13.64 9.32 -14.80
CA PHE A 76 -12.87 8.09 -14.89
C PHE A 76 -13.78 6.85 -14.93
N GLU A 77 -14.81 6.80 -14.07
CA GLU A 77 -15.75 5.67 -14.01
C GLU A 77 -16.58 5.56 -15.31
N ARG A 78 -17.01 6.68 -15.90
CA ARG A 78 -17.69 6.66 -17.21
C ARG A 78 -16.78 6.19 -18.34
N GLU A 79 -15.50 6.58 -18.35
CA GLU A 79 -14.56 6.22 -19.42
C GLU A 79 -14.05 4.78 -19.33
N THR A 80 -13.89 4.25 -18.11
CA THR A 80 -13.19 2.98 -17.89
C THR A 80 -14.07 1.86 -17.33
N GLY A 81 -15.22 2.22 -16.75
CA GLY A 81 -16.06 1.28 -16.00
C GLY A 81 -15.55 0.95 -14.60
N TYR A 82 -14.41 1.50 -14.19
CA TYR A 82 -13.78 1.26 -12.89
C TYR A 82 -13.87 2.48 -11.97
N ARG A 83 -13.89 2.23 -10.66
CA ARG A 83 -13.85 3.30 -9.66
C ARG A 83 -12.43 3.81 -9.44
N LEU A 84 -12.24 5.13 -9.50
CA LEU A 84 -10.98 5.76 -9.15
C LEU A 84 -10.83 5.82 -7.62
N THR A 85 -9.80 5.15 -7.11
CA THR A 85 -9.41 5.18 -5.68
C THR A 85 -8.13 5.99 -5.49
N LEU A 86 -7.65 6.14 -4.25
CA LEU A 86 -6.36 6.81 -4.00
C LEU A 86 -5.15 5.90 -4.31
N LEU A 87 -5.34 4.60 -4.37
CA LEU A 87 -4.27 3.63 -4.57
C LEU A 87 -3.41 3.89 -5.83
N PRO A 88 -3.97 4.22 -7.00
CA PRO A 88 -3.15 4.52 -8.19
C PRO A 88 -2.21 5.72 -8.02
N PHE A 89 -2.66 6.77 -7.33
CA PHE A 89 -1.85 7.95 -7.01
C PHE A 89 -0.72 7.57 -6.07
N PHE A 90 -1.03 6.77 -5.05
CA PHE A 90 -0.04 6.26 -4.11
C PHE A 90 1.01 5.40 -4.82
N ILE A 91 0.60 4.45 -5.69
CA ILE A 91 1.52 3.62 -6.48
C ILE A 91 2.39 4.51 -7.38
N ARG A 92 1.83 5.53 -8.01
CA ARG A 92 2.62 6.47 -8.85
C ARG A 92 3.70 7.17 -8.04
N ALA A 93 3.37 7.67 -6.85
CA ALA A 93 4.33 8.30 -5.95
C ALA A 93 5.41 7.31 -5.48
N VAL A 94 5.03 6.06 -5.15
CA VAL A 94 5.98 4.99 -4.82
C VAL A 94 6.95 4.74 -5.97
N VAL A 95 6.45 4.60 -7.19
CA VAL A 95 7.28 4.37 -8.40
C VAL A 95 8.27 5.51 -8.62
N GLN A 96 7.84 6.76 -8.47
CA GLN A 96 8.72 7.93 -8.56
C GLN A 96 9.80 7.91 -7.47
N SER A 97 9.44 7.52 -6.24
CA SER A 97 10.37 7.40 -5.12
C SER A 97 11.36 6.24 -5.31
N LEU A 98 10.95 5.13 -5.93
CA LEU A 98 11.84 4.01 -6.26
C LEU A 98 12.88 4.41 -7.31
N ALA A 99 12.56 5.31 -8.24
CA ALA A 99 13.51 5.85 -9.21
C ALA A 99 14.60 6.70 -8.55
N GLU A 100 14.26 7.44 -7.48
CA GLU A 100 15.23 8.24 -6.71
C GLU A 100 16.05 7.37 -5.72
N PHE A 101 15.45 6.28 -5.22
CA PHE A 101 16.06 5.37 -4.24
C PHE A 101 16.06 3.93 -4.75
N PRO A 102 16.89 3.58 -5.77
CA PRO A 102 16.84 2.29 -6.46
C PRO A 102 17.17 1.09 -5.57
N LEU A 103 17.89 1.27 -4.45
CA LEU A 103 18.10 0.20 -3.46
C LEU A 103 16.81 -0.28 -2.80
N MET A 104 15.75 0.55 -2.78
CA MET A 104 14.42 0.10 -2.35
C MET A 104 13.78 -0.87 -3.33
N ASN A 105 14.19 -0.86 -4.62
CA ASN A 105 13.76 -1.80 -5.65
C ASN A 105 14.82 -2.89 -5.88
N ALA A 106 15.36 -3.48 -4.82
CA ALA A 106 16.45 -4.44 -4.86
C ALA A 106 16.15 -5.70 -4.04
N LYS A 107 17.05 -6.65 -4.05
CA LYS A 107 17.00 -7.85 -3.21
C LYS A 107 18.38 -8.23 -2.70
N PHE A 108 18.44 -8.81 -1.52
CA PHE A 108 19.63 -9.44 -0.99
C PHE A 108 19.85 -10.80 -1.67
N VAL A 109 21.06 -11.01 -2.18
CA VAL A 109 21.49 -12.29 -2.76
C VAL A 109 22.52 -12.87 -1.81
N PRO A 110 22.24 -14.01 -1.14
CA PRO A 110 23.18 -14.64 -0.22
C PRO A 110 24.38 -15.20 -0.96
N ALA A 111 25.49 -15.39 -0.25
CA ALA A 111 26.66 -16.09 -0.78
C ALA A 111 26.30 -17.51 -1.23
N SER A 112 26.82 -17.94 -2.38
CA SER A 112 26.60 -19.28 -2.90
C SER A 112 27.84 -19.77 -3.70
N GLY A 113 28.39 -20.89 -3.32
CA GLY A 113 29.64 -21.42 -3.91
C GLY A 113 30.79 -20.42 -3.76
N SER A 114 31.38 -19.98 -4.86
CA SER A 114 32.45 -18.98 -4.91
C SER A 114 31.95 -17.53 -4.91
N ASN A 115 30.64 -17.31 -5.06
CA ASN A 115 30.07 -15.98 -5.15
C ASN A 115 29.85 -15.38 -3.74
N GLN A 116 30.31 -14.15 -3.54
CA GLN A 116 30.05 -13.40 -2.31
C GLN A 116 28.60 -12.93 -2.23
N ALA A 117 28.12 -12.67 -1.01
CA ALA A 117 26.82 -12.02 -0.82
C ALA A 117 26.79 -10.65 -1.50
N SER A 118 25.68 -10.32 -2.15
CA SER A 118 25.53 -9.09 -2.94
C SER A 118 24.11 -8.55 -2.88
N ILE A 119 23.91 -7.33 -3.39
CA ILE A 119 22.60 -6.72 -3.60
C ILE A 119 22.36 -6.70 -5.11
N TYR A 120 21.22 -7.22 -5.53
CA TYR A 120 20.76 -7.10 -6.92
C TYR A 120 19.70 -6.03 -7.01
N VAL A 121 19.97 -4.96 -7.76
CA VAL A 121 19.01 -3.90 -8.06
C VAL A 121 18.22 -4.32 -9.29
N ASN A 122 16.88 -4.30 -9.19
CA ASN A 122 16.02 -4.73 -10.30
C ASN A 122 15.96 -3.67 -11.39
N ASP A 123 16.01 -4.09 -12.66
CA ASP A 123 15.90 -3.21 -13.83
C ASP A 123 14.46 -2.74 -14.07
N GLU A 124 13.47 -3.53 -13.62
CA GLU A 124 12.06 -3.27 -13.78
C GLU A 124 11.44 -2.85 -12.44
N VAL A 125 10.39 -2.03 -12.50
CA VAL A 125 9.57 -1.71 -11.34
C VAL A 125 8.22 -2.42 -11.47
N ASN A 126 8.13 -3.57 -10.80
CA ASN A 126 6.94 -4.41 -10.78
C ASN A 126 6.30 -4.34 -9.38
N VAL A 127 5.17 -3.66 -9.28
CA VAL A 127 4.53 -3.36 -7.98
C VAL A 127 3.52 -4.43 -7.61
N GLY A 128 3.81 -5.20 -6.56
CA GLY A 128 2.84 -6.08 -5.93
C GLY A 128 1.79 -5.28 -5.15
N VAL A 129 0.52 -5.60 -5.35
CA VAL A 129 -0.60 -4.96 -4.65
C VAL A 129 -1.26 -5.97 -3.71
N ALA A 130 -1.15 -5.73 -2.40
CA ALA A 130 -1.77 -6.62 -1.43
C ALA A 130 -3.30 -6.49 -1.42
N ILE A 131 -4.00 -7.59 -1.71
CA ILE A 131 -5.45 -7.67 -1.76
C ILE A 131 -5.95 -8.67 -0.74
N GLY A 132 -6.68 -8.18 0.27
CA GLY A 132 -7.36 -9.03 1.25
C GLY A 132 -8.62 -9.66 0.65
N LEU A 133 -8.68 -10.98 0.66
CA LEU A 133 -9.84 -11.78 0.32
C LEU A 133 -10.42 -12.45 1.59
N PRO A 134 -11.67 -12.91 1.58
CA PRO A 134 -12.27 -13.56 2.75
C PRO A 134 -11.43 -14.70 3.33
N ALA A 135 -10.81 -15.52 2.50
CA ALA A 135 -10.05 -16.70 2.94
C ALA A 135 -8.55 -16.46 3.11
N ASN A 136 -7.97 -15.52 2.36
CA ASN A 136 -6.52 -15.29 2.32
C ASN A 136 -6.17 -13.88 1.81
N LEU A 137 -4.88 -13.55 1.81
CA LEU A 137 -4.33 -12.38 1.16
C LEU A 137 -3.54 -12.84 -0.07
N VAL A 138 -3.70 -12.14 -1.19
CA VAL A 138 -2.93 -12.35 -2.43
C VAL A 138 -2.23 -11.05 -2.82
N VAL A 139 -1.12 -11.18 -3.54
CA VAL A 139 -0.31 -10.02 -3.97
C VAL A 139 -0.08 -10.09 -5.48
N PRO A 140 -1.09 -9.79 -6.31
CA PRO A 140 -0.88 -9.68 -7.75
C PRO A 140 0.01 -8.48 -8.09
N VAL A 141 0.61 -8.52 -9.28
CA VAL A 141 1.71 -7.65 -9.68
C VAL A 141 1.32 -6.78 -10.87
N ILE A 142 1.43 -5.47 -10.71
CA ILE A 142 1.39 -4.50 -11.82
C ILE A 142 2.79 -4.45 -12.41
N ARG A 143 2.94 -4.97 -13.64
CA ARG A 143 4.24 -4.99 -14.33
C ARG A 143 4.58 -3.65 -14.92
N HIS A 144 5.87 -3.30 -14.95
CA HIS A 144 6.39 -2.06 -15.53
C HIS A 144 5.61 -0.82 -15.06
N ALA A 145 5.32 -0.75 -13.76
CA ALA A 145 4.53 0.33 -13.18
C ALA A 145 5.15 1.73 -13.41
N ASP A 146 6.46 1.78 -13.63
CA ASP A 146 7.22 2.97 -14.01
C ASP A 146 6.81 3.56 -15.37
N LYS A 147 6.35 2.71 -16.30
CA LYS A 147 5.93 3.09 -17.66
C LYS A 147 4.45 3.45 -17.75
N LEU A 148 3.68 3.27 -16.69
CA LEU A 148 2.24 3.51 -16.69
C LEU A 148 1.90 4.93 -16.18
N SER A 149 0.88 5.57 -16.78
CA SER A 149 0.22 6.74 -16.21
C SER A 149 -0.61 6.37 -14.98
N ILE A 150 -1.09 7.34 -14.21
CA ILE A 150 -2.02 7.10 -13.09
C ILE A 150 -3.26 6.34 -13.59
N LYS A 151 -3.79 6.70 -14.77
CA LYS A 151 -4.91 5.99 -15.43
C LYS A 151 -4.55 4.54 -15.75
N GLY A 152 -3.37 4.29 -16.29
CA GLY A 152 -2.87 2.93 -16.59
C GLY A 152 -2.73 2.08 -15.33
N ILE A 153 -2.15 2.64 -14.27
CA ILE A 153 -2.03 1.97 -12.95
C ILE A 153 -3.43 1.67 -12.38
N ALA A 154 -4.39 2.62 -12.49
CA ALA A 154 -5.74 2.45 -11.97
C ALA A 154 -6.49 1.32 -12.66
N ILE A 155 -6.40 1.21 -14.00
CA ILE A 155 -7.01 0.14 -14.79
C ILE A 155 -6.37 -1.20 -14.43
N SER A 156 -5.03 -1.29 -14.45
CA SER A 156 -4.32 -2.53 -14.11
C SER A 156 -4.64 -3.03 -12.70
N ALA A 157 -4.66 -2.11 -11.73
CA ALA A 157 -5.03 -2.46 -10.34
C ALA A 157 -6.48 -2.97 -10.26
N ALA A 158 -7.43 -2.32 -10.95
CA ALA A 158 -8.84 -2.70 -10.95
C ALA A 158 -9.05 -4.09 -11.56
N GLU A 159 -8.41 -4.39 -12.70
CA GLU A 159 -8.45 -5.71 -13.35
C GLU A 159 -7.90 -6.82 -12.46
N LEU A 160 -6.76 -6.58 -11.80
CA LEU A 160 -6.16 -7.54 -10.87
C LEU A 160 -7.05 -7.78 -9.64
N ILE A 161 -7.67 -6.72 -9.10
CA ILE A 161 -8.63 -6.82 -7.99
C ILE A 161 -9.87 -7.62 -8.41
N GLU A 162 -10.36 -7.40 -9.62
CA GLU A 162 -11.51 -8.15 -10.16
C GLU A 162 -11.16 -9.64 -10.37
N LYS A 163 -10.01 -9.94 -10.99
CA LYS A 163 -9.50 -11.31 -11.12
C LYS A 163 -9.34 -11.99 -9.76
N ALA A 164 -8.77 -11.28 -8.77
CA ALA A 164 -8.59 -11.79 -7.41
C ALA A 164 -9.94 -12.17 -6.76
N ARG A 165 -10.93 -11.28 -6.83
CA ARG A 165 -12.28 -11.51 -6.27
C ARG A 165 -13.01 -12.67 -6.94
N LYS A 166 -12.77 -12.89 -8.25
CA LYS A 166 -13.35 -14.00 -9.03
C LYS A 166 -12.55 -15.30 -8.91
N GLY A 167 -11.42 -15.32 -8.17
CA GLY A 167 -10.53 -16.49 -8.07
C GLY A 167 -9.86 -16.87 -9.40
N LYS A 168 -9.63 -15.90 -10.28
CA LYS A 168 -9.09 -16.09 -11.64
C LYS A 168 -7.66 -15.60 -11.83
N LEU A 169 -6.93 -15.33 -10.70
CA LEU A 169 -5.50 -14.99 -10.78
C LEU A 169 -4.70 -16.20 -11.26
N GLY A 170 -3.90 -15.99 -12.30
CA GLY A 170 -2.92 -16.96 -12.78
C GLY A 170 -1.59 -16.85 -12.02
N VAL A 171 -0.68 -17.80 -12.25
CA VAL A 171 0.68 -17.77 -11.69
C VAL A 171 1.42 -16.51 -12.15
N ASP A 172 1.26 -16.12 -13.40
CA ASP A 172 1.89 -14.93 -13.97
C ASP A 172 1.41 -13.63 -13.35
N ASP A 173 0.16 -13.57 -12.89
CA ASP A 173 -0.37 -12.39 -12.17
C ASP A 173 0.29 -12.23 -10.79
N LEU A 174 0.88 -13.27 -10.21
CA LEU A 174 1.45 -13.30 -8.86
C LEU A 174 2.98 -13.28 -8.83
N ALA A 175 3.64 -13.49 -9.96
CA ALA A 175 5.08 -13.63 -10.05
C ALA A 175 5.79 -12.32 -10.46
N GLY A 176 7.06 -12.18 -10.07
CA GLY A 176 7.96 -11.13 -10.57
C GLY A 176 7.77 -9.76 -9.93
N GLY A 177 7.05 -9.65 -8.81
CA GLY A 177 6.95 -8.39 -8.05
C GLY A 177 8.29 -8.01 -7.41
N THR A 178 8.71 -6.75 -7.56
CA THR A 178 9.98 -6.24 -7.05
C THR A 178 9.84 -5.37 -5.80
N PHE A 179 8.67 -4.79 -5.59
CA PHE A 179 8.29 -4.02 -4.41
C PHE A 179 6.79 -4.22 -4.12
N THR A 180 6.38 -4.08 -2.86
CA THR A 180 4.98 -4.31 -2.49
C THR A 180 4.33 -3.05 -1.90
N VAL A 181 3.08 -2.79 -2.32
CA VAL A 181 2.19 -1.78 -1.75
C VAL A 181 1.00 -2.47 -1.09
N ASN A 182 0.65 -2.02 0.12
CA ASN A 182 -0.52 -2.51 0.83
C ASN A 182 -1.43 -1.35 1.26
N ASN A 183 -2.74 -1.55 1.20
CA ASN A 183 -3.74 -0.59 1.67
C ASN A 183 -4.44 -1.13 2.93
N ASN A 184 -3.91 -0.79 4.10
CA ASN A 184 -4.51 -1.11 5.40
C ASN A 184 -5.56 -0.08 5.83
N GLY A 185 -5.52 1.12 5.26
CA GLY A 185 -6.44 2.21 5.58
C GLY A 185 -7.91 1.87 5.32
N ALA A 186 -8.17 0.99 4.36
CA ALA A 186 -9.52 0.49 4.08
C ALA A 186 -10.15 -0.25 5.27
N ASN A 187 -9.35 -0.72 6.23
CA ASN A 187 -9.77 -1.40 7.46
C ASN A 187 -9.67 -0.49 8.70
N GLY A 188 -9.32 0.80 8.54
CA GLY A 188 -9.19 1.77 9.62
C GLY A 188 -7.84 1.71 10.35
N SER A 189 -6.84 1.02 9.83
CA SER A 189 -5.49 1.00 10.41
C SER A 189 -4.89 2.40 10.41
N TRP A 190 -4.31 2.82 11.53
CA TRP A 190 -3.61 4.09 11.65
C TRP A 190 -2.10 3.96 11.40
N ALA A 191 -1.52 2.83 11.78
CA ALA A 191 -0.12 2.48 11.52
C ALA A 191 0.03 0.96 11.52
N SER A 192 0.96 0.44 10.72
CA SER A 192 1.25 -0.99 10.65
C SER A 192 2.72 -1.26 10.34
N ALA A 193 3.20 -2.44 10.74
CA ALA A 193 4.53 -2.94 10.43
C ALA A 193 4.38 -4.26 9.63
N PRO A 194 4.16 -4.20 8.32
CA PRO A 194 3.91 -5.38 7.51
C PRO A 194 5.16 -6.26 7.39
N ILE A 195 4.95 -7.56 7.18
CA ILE A 195 6.06 -8.47 6.83
C ILE A 195 6.39 -8.28 5.35
N ILE A 196 7.68 -8.19 5.03
CA ILE A 196 8.15 -8.01 3.66
C ILE A 196 7.86 -9.29 2.86
N ASN A 197 7.46 -9.13 1.60
CA ASN A 197 7.35 -10.27 0.70
C ASN A 197 8.75 -10.81 0.39
N ALA A 198 8.95 -12.13 0.54
CA ALA A 198 10.27 -12.75 0.41
C ALA A 198 10.97 -12.37 -0.92
N GLY A 199 12.24 -11.97 -0.83
CA GLY A 199 13.03 -11.54 -1.98
C GLY A 199 12.82 -10.09 -2.42
N GLN A 200 12.18 -9.25 -1.60
CA GLN A 200 12.05 -7.80 -1.84
C GLN A 200 12.78 -7.01 -0.75
N ALA A 201 13.23 -5.79 -1.08
CA ALA A 201 13.87 -4.89 -0.12
C ALA A 201 12.85 -4.24 0.84
N GLY A 202 11.58 -4.13 0.45
CA GLY A 202 10.59 -3.48 1.30
C GLY A 202 9.14 -3.62 0.86
N ILE A 203 8.28 -3.19 1.76
CA ILE A 203 6.84 -3.05 1.56
C ILE A 203 6.40 -1.74 2.20
N VAL A 204 5.59 -0.96 1.48
CA VAL A 204 5.02 0.30 1.99
C VAL A 204 3.51 0.19 2.10
N THR A 205 2.95 0.78 3.16
CA THR A 205 1.50 0.80 3.38
C THR A 205 0.93 2.21 3.26
N MET A 206 -0.29 2.29 2.77
CA MET A 206 -1.15 3.44 3.00
C MET A 206 -2.15 3.11 4.11
N GLU A 207 -2.21 3.97 5.11
CA GLU A 207 -3.07 3.79 6.27
C GLU A 207 -4.37 4.61 6.13
N ALA A 208 -5.20 4.64 7.16
CA ALA A 208 -6.46 5.38 7.15
C ALA A 208 -6.25 6.88 6.95
N ILE A 209 -7.07 7.46 6.06
CA ILE A 209 -7.09 8.89 5.84
C ILE A 209 -8.06 9.50 6.87
N VAL A 210 -7.55 10.43 7.67
CA VAL A 210 -8.31 11.09 8.73
C VAL A 210 -8.17 12.60 8.63
N LYS A 211 -9.22 13.33 9.00
CA LYS A 211 -9.15 14.78 9.13
C LYS A 211 -8.40 15.14 10.41
N LYS A 212 -7.37 15.99 10.28
CA LYS A 212 -6.61 16.53 11.40
C LYS A 212 -6.51 18.04 11.32
N LEU A 213 -6.32 18.70 12.46
CA LEU A 213 -5.86 20.08 12.53
C LEU A 213 -4.36 20.08 12.31
N VAL A 214 -3.91 20.86 11.34
CA VAL A 214 -2.50 20.98 10.98
C VAL A 214 -2.10 22.46 11.05
N VAL A 215 -0.99 22.74 11.69
CA VAL A 215 -0.34 24.06 11.63
C VAL A 215 0.43 24.15 10.33
N ARG A 216 0.15 25.21 9.54
CA ARG A 216 0.81 25.47 8.26
C ARG A 216 2.10 26.30 8.47
N ASN A 217 2.88 26.42 7.41
CA ASN A 217 4.15 27.18 7.43
C ASN A 217 3.96 28.69 7.74
N ASP A 218 2.75 29.22 7.56
CA ASP A 218 2.34 30.58 7.89
C ASP A 218 1.70 30.70 9.28
N ASP A 219 1.86 29.69 10.14
CA ASP A 219 1.27 29.56 11.47
C ASP A 219 -0.27 29.54 11.51
N SER A 220 -0.92 29.47 10.35
CA SER A 220 -2.38 29.27 10.29
C SER A 220 -2.75 27.82 10.59
N ILE A 221 -3.96 27.62 11.10
CA ILE A 221 -4.52 26.29 11.39
C ILE A 221 -5.48 25.91 10.27
N ALA A 222 -5.28 24.71 9.70
CA ALA A 222 -6.16 24.17 8.67
C ALA A 222 -6.61 22.73 8.99
N ILE A 223 -7.79 22.36 8.49
CA ILE A 223 -8.25 20.97 8.51
C ILE A 223 -7.73 20.30 7.24
N ARG A 224 -6.91 19.26 7.39
CA ARG A 224 -6.29 18.54 6.28
C ARG A 224 -6.62 17.06 6.35
N GLN A 225 -6.65 16.39 5.19
CA GLN A 225 -6.74 14.94 5.07
C GLN A 225 -5.34 14.35 5.26
N MET A 226 -5.09 13.74 6.41
CA MET A 226 -3.78 13.20 6.75
C MET A 226 -3.77 11.68 6.66
N MET A 227 -2.68 11.12 6.19
CA MET A 227 -2.47 9.69 6.05
C MET A 227 -1.07 9.32 6.53
N ASN A 228 -0.95 8.28 7.33
CA ASN A 228 0.35 7.68 7.61
C ASN A 228 0.73 6.73 6.47
N SER A 229 2.01 6.74 6.12
CA SER A 229 2.63 5.74 5.25
C SER A 229 3.73 5.03 6.02
N CYS A 230 3.59 3.71 6.17
CA CYS A 230 4.51 2.88 6.94
C CYS A 230 5.34 2.02 5.99
N LEU A 231 6.63 1.92 6.27
CA LEU A 231 7.60 1.14 5.51
C LEU A 231 8.22 0.07 6.38
N SER A 232 8.17 -1.19 5.96
CA SER A 232 9.07 -2.23 6.45
C SER A 232 10.13 -2.52 5.40
N LEU A 233 11.39 -2.67 5.83
CA LEU A 233 12.54 -2.86 4.95
C LEU A 233 13.46 -3.99 5.43
N ASP A 234 14.18 -4.62 4.48
CA ASP A 234 15.26 -5.55 4.75
C ASP A 234 16.54 -4.77 5.06
N HIS A 235 16.96 -4.75 6.33
CA HIS A 235 18.11 -3.96 6.77
C HIS A 235 19.47 -4.48 6.28
N ARG A 236 19.50 -5.59 5.54
CA ARG A 236 20.69 -6.05 4.80
C ARG A 236 20.88 -5.30 3.48
N VAL A 237 19.79 -4.78 2.91
CA VAL A 237 19.74 -4.09 1.62
C VAL A 237 19.73 -2.57 1.80
N VAL A 238 18.98 -2.09 2.78
CA VAL A 238 18.66 -0.68 2.97
C VAL A 238 18.92 -0.27 4.41
N ASP A 239 19.61 0.83 4.61
CA ASP A 239 19.80 1.49 5.91
C ASP A 239 18.77 2.59 6.19
N GLY A 240 18.89 3.19 7.38
CA GLY A 240 17.97 4.26 7.81
C GLY A 240 18.04 5.52 6.95
N TYR A 241 19.19 5.82 6.33
CA TYR A 241 19.34 6.98 5.45
C TYR A 241 18.54 6.82 4.17
N VAL A 242 18.68 5.69 3.47
CA VAL A 242 17.93 5.38 2.25
C VAL A 242 16.44 5.25 2.54
N ALA A 243 16.06 4.59 3.64
CA ALA A 243 14.66 4.42 4.04
C ALA A 243 13.97 5.76 4.32
N SER A 244 14.62 6.65 5.08
CA SER A 244 14.09 7.98 5.39
C SER A 244 14.02 8.86 4.14
N GLY A 245 15.02 8.78 3.27
CA GLY A 245 15.02 9.47 1.97
C GLY A 245 13.87 9.02 1.06
N PHE A 246 13.64 7.71 0.96
CA PHE A 246 12.50 7.14 0.21
C PHE A 246 11.16 7.63 0.75
N LEU A 247 10.95 7.61 2.08
CA LEU A 247 9.70 8.09 2.68
C LEU A 247 9.52 9.60 2.50
N ALA A 248 10.60 10.39 2.58
CA ALA A 248 10.56 11.83 2.30
C ALA A 248 10.21 12.10 0.84
N ALA A 249 10.74 11.34 -0.11
CA ALA A 249 10.39 11.42 -1.52
C ALA A 249 8.93 11.04 -1.77
N LEU A 250 8.46 9.95 -1.16
CA LEU A 250 7.06 9.51 -1.23
C LEU A 250 6.10 10.60 -0.73
N LYS A 251 6.41 11.20 0.42
CA LYS A 251 5.67 12.34 0.96
C LYS A 251 5.64 13.50 -0.04
N ARG A 252 6.80 13.93 -0.52
CA ARG A 252 6.92 15.03 -1.48
C ARG A 252 6.12 14.78 -2.77
N HIS A 253 6.22 13.57 -3.34
CA HIS A 253 5.49 13.22 -4.56
C HIS A 253 3.97 13.20 -4.35
N LEU A 254 3.48 12.67 -3.23
CA LEU A 254 2.05 12.66 -2.92
C LEU A 254 1.50 14.07 -2.66
N GLU A 255 2.22 14.89 -1.90
CA GLU A 255 1.83 16.27 -1.57
C GLU A 255 1.91 17.22 -2.77
N ALA A 256 2.72 16.88 -3.78
CA ALA A 256 2.77 17.62 -5.05
C ALA A 256 1.67 17.28 -6.04
N MET A 257 0.93 16.16 -5.81
CA MET A 257 -0.18 15.77 -6.68
C MET A 257 -1.43 16.58 -6.37
N GLY A 258 -2.03 17.16 -7.41
CA GLY A 258 -3.23 17.98 -7.26
C GLY A 258 -4.03 18.12 -8.56
N PRO A 259 -5.12 18.93 -8.55
CA PRO A 259 -6.07 19.03 -9.66
C PRO A 259 -5.52 19.52 -11.01
N GLN A 260 -4.28 20.02 -11.03
CA GLN A 260 -3.59 20.44 -12.26
C GLN A 260 -2.81 19.32 -12.94
N GLY A 261 -2.79 18.12 -12.33
CA GLY A 261 -2.12 16.95 -12.90
C GLY A 261 -2.96 16.25 -13.96
N GLU A 262 -2.32 15.32 -14.69
CA GLU A 262 -2.98 14.40 -15.64
C GLU A 262 -3.02 12.98 -15.07
N LEU A 263 -4.14 12.27 -15.32
CA LEU A 263 -4.33 10.88 -14.90
C LEU A 263 -3.54 9.89 -15.76
#